data_d2ec5f337dfb0515aabc5f989ce2dc01
#
_entry.id   d2ec5f337dfb0515aabc5f989ce2dc01
#
_cell.length_a   1.000
_cell.length_b   1.000
_cell.length_c   1.000
_cell.angle_alpha   90.00
_cell.angle_beta   90.00
_cell.angle_gamma   90.00
#
_symmetry.space_group_name_H-M   'P 1'
#
loop_
_entity.id
_entity.type
_entity.pdbx_description
1 polymer ?
#
loop_
_entity_poly.entity_id
_entity_poly.type
_entity_poly.pdbx_seq_one_letter_code
_entity_poly.pdbx_strand_id
1 'polypeptide(L)'
;MKRKWLLGLAASAALSILLAGCGAGEDDGKTNNASSGGTPEKVELLNVSYDPTRELYDEFNAQFSKYWKEKTGQEVTIQQSHGGSGKQGRAVIDGLEADVVTLALAYDIDEVAASRDLLNEDWQSEFESNSSPYTSTIVFLVRKGNPKGIKDWDDLAKKGISVITPNPKTSGGARWNYLAAWAYADRKFNGDEAKVKQFIKDIYKNVEVLDSGARGSTTTFVEREIGDVLIAWENEAYLSLNELGDDEFEIVTPSLSILAEPPVAIVDKIVKKKGTAEVAKAYLEYLYTEVGQEIAAKNYYRPRDEKVLAKYKDKFEELELVTIDEFGGWQVAQKTHFNDGGVFDEIYQ
;
A
#
# COMPACT_ATOMS: atom_id res chain seq x y z
N MET A 1 41.54 -25.34 -26.21
CA MET A 1 42.15 -24.69 -27.40
C MET A 1 41.75 -23.22 -27.33
N LYS A 2 42.63 -22.35 -26.85
CA LYS A 2 43.54 -21.45 -27.57
C LYS A 2 42.83 -20.64 -28.66
N ARG A 3 42.74 -19.34 -28.43
CA ARG A 3 43.50 -18.16 -28.90
C ARG A 3 42.52 -17.17 -29.59
N LYS A 4 42.60 -15.86 -29.64
CA LYS A 4 43.51 -14.74 -29.25
C LYS A 4 42.71 -13.45 -29.51
N TRP A 5 42.70 -12.46 -28.67
CA TRP A 5 43.35 -11.17 -28.73
C TRP A 5 43.43 -10.48 -30.09
N LEU A 6 42.87 -9.27 -30.17
CA LEU A 6 43.57 -8.12 -30.76
C LEU A 6 42.97 -6.80 -30.28
N LEU A 7 43.84 -5.98 -29.77
CA LEU A 7 43.75 -4.59 -29.39
C LEU A 7 43.69 -3.68 -30.64
N GLY A 8 43.04 -2.53 -30.53
CA GLY A 8 43.16 -1.44 -31.48
C GLY A 8 42.93 -0.08 -30.81
N LEU A 9 44.04 0.56 -30.43
CA LEU A 9 44.16 1.96 -30.02
C LEU A 9 44.29 2.85 -31.26
N ALA A 10 43.70 4.09 -31.25
CA ALA A 10 44.22 5.35 -31.78
C ALA A 10 43.10 6.41 -31.65
N ALA A 11 43.17 7.39 -30.85
CA ALA A 11 44.03 8.59 -30.77
C ALA A 11 43.52 9.80 -31.61
N SER A 12 43.12 10.83 -30.85
CA SER A 12 43.34 12.27 -31.05
C SER A 12 42.80 13.04 -32.24
N ALA A 13 42.01 14.10 -32.00
CA ALA A 13 42.47 15.48 -32.30
C ALA A 13 41.48 16.53 -31.80
N ALA A 14 42.01 17.43 -31.00
CA ALA A 14 41.40 18.71 -30.60
C ALA A 14 41.46 19.72 -31.78
N LEU A 15 40.45 20.59 -31.87
CA LEU A 15 40.62 21.85 -32.56
C LEU A 15 39.76 22.95 -31.91
N SER A 16 40.42 23.84 -31.21
CA SER A 16 39.88 25.09 -30.68
C SER A 16 39.87 26.15 -31.78
N ILE A 17 38.79 26.91 -31.91
CA ILE A 17 38.84 28.21 -32.56
C ILE A 17 38.09 29.25 -31.76
N LEU A 18 38.84 30.19 -31.21
CA LEU A 18 38.40 31.48 -30.66
C LEU A 18 38.11 32.43 -31.82
N LEU A 19 37.04 33.19 -31.71
CA LEU A 19 36.99 34.51 -32.36
C LEU A 19 36.13 35.47 -31.56
N ALA A 20 36.80 36.48 -31.05
CA ALA A 20 36.22 37.62 -30.36
C ALA A 20 35.64 38.61 -31.38
N GLY A 21 34.57 39.27 -31.00
CA GLY A 21 33.98 40.40 -31.74
C GLY A 21 33.36 41.36 -30.72
N CYS A 22 34.08 42.41 -30.39
CA CYS A 22 33.59 43.59 -29.66
C CYS A 22 32.67 44.43 -30.55
N GLY A 23 31.55 44.86 -29.97
CA GLY A 23 30.71 45.92 -30.51
C GLY A 23 29.94 46.59 -29.38
N ALA A 24 30.41 47.78 -28.98
CA ALA A 24 29.76 48.64 -28.03
C ALA A 24 28.52 49.30 -28.61
N GLY A 25 27.46 49.38 -27.85
CA GLY A 25 26.26 50.15 -28.12
C GLY A 25 25.44 50.23 -26.82
N GLU A 26 25.55 51.37 -26.16
CA GLU A 26 24.66 51.76 -25.06
C GLU A 26 23.27 51.98 -25.62
N ASP A 27 22.26 51.32 -25.01
CA ASP A 27 20.89 51.83 -25.04
C ASP A 27 20.16 51.39 -23.78
N ASP A 28 19.60 52.37 -23.08
CA ASP A 28 18.78 52.24 -21.88
C ASP A 28 17.47 51.57 -22.21
N GLY A 29 17.33 50.30 -21.85
CA GLY A 29 16.07 49.56 -21.94
C GLY A 29 15.80 48.83 -20.66
N LYS A 30 14.85 49.34 -19.84
CA LYS A 30 14.28 48.66 -18.69
C LYS A 30 13.75 47.27 -19.11
N THR A 31 14.50 46.25 -18.86
CA THR A 31 13.97 44.89 -18.88
C THR A 31 13.26 44.59 -17.57
N ASN A 32 11.95 44.74 -17.56
CA ASN A 32 11.11 44.09 -16.60
C ASN A 32 11.29 42.56 -16.80
N ASN A 33 12.14 41.96 -15.99
CA ASN A 33 12.12 40.52 -15.78
C ASN A 33 10.87 40.21 -14.93
N ALA A 34 9.70 40.20 -15.57
CA ALA A 34 8.55 39.46 -15.07
C ALA A 34 8.94 37.99 -15.19
N SER A 35 9.38 37.40 -14.10
CA SER A 35 9.41 35.96 -13.92
C SER A 35 7.98 35.51 -14.15
N SER A 36 7.65 35.08 -15.37
CA SER A 36 6.44 34.35 -15.65
C SER A 36 6.58 32.99 -14.95
N GLY A 37 6.04 32.91 -13.74
CA GLY A 37 5.86 31.67 -13.02
C GLY A 37 4.78 30.83 -13.75
N GLY A 38 5.09 30.35 -14.95
CA GLY A 38 4.28 29.38 -15.65
C GLY A 38 4.40 28.04 -14.90
N THR A 39 3.26 27.39 -14.69
CA THR A 39 3.22 26.00 -14.21
C THR A 39 4.12 25.16 -15.13
N PRO A 40 5.01 24.32 -14.59
CA PRO A 40 5.84 23.43 -15.40
C PRO A 40 4.99 22.63 -16.38
N GLU A 41 5.42 22.52 -17.63
CA GLU A 41 4.69 21.75 -18.64
C GLU A 41 4.60 20.26 -18.29
N LYS A 42 5.61 19.76 -17.56
CA LYS A 42 5.70 18.38 -17.08
C LYS A 42 6.04 18.34 -15.60
N VAL A 43 5.41 17.41 -14.87
CA VAL A 43 5.65 17.17 -13.46
C VAL A 43 5.73 15.67 -13.18
N GLU A 44 6.49 15.29 -12.17
CA GLU A 44 6.62 13.91 -11.73
C GLU A 44 6.23 13.81 -10.25
N LEU A 45 5.38 12.82 -9.93
CA LEU A 45 5.02 12.42 -8.58
C LEU A 45 5.60 11.06 -8.25
N LEU A 46 5.99 10.85 -7.00
CA LEU A 46 6.28 9.53 -6.45
C LEU A 46 5.21 9.16 -5.42
N ASN A 47 4.45 8.10 -5.69
CA ASN A 47 3.56 7.46 -4.74
C ASN A 47 4.26 6.25 -4.10
N VAL A 48 4.48 6.30 -2.80
CA VAL A 48 5.04 5.20 -2.00
C VAL A 48 3.89 4.46 -1.33
N SER A 49 3.65 3.21 -1.76
CA SER A 49 2.43 2.48 -1.46
C SER A 49 2.69 1.09 -0.86
N TYR A 50 1.72 0.55 -0.14
CA TYR A 50 1.74 -0.84 0.30
C TYR A 50 1.38 -1.81 -0.84
N ASP A 51 1.80 -3.09 -0.71
CA ASP A 51 1.77 -4.07 -1.80
C ASP A 51 0.41 -4.28 -2.51
N PRO A 52 -0.73 -4.45 -1.80
CA PRO A 52 -2.00 -4.81 -2.44
C PRO A 52 -2.59 -3.78 -3.40
N THR A 53 -2.03 -2.58 -3.51
CA THR A 53 -2.57 -1.50 -4.35
C THR A 53 -1.99 -1.41 -5.75
N ARG A 54 -1.14 -2.34 -6.18
CA ARG A 54 -0.43 -2.26 -7.48
C ARG A 54 -1.38 -2.05 -8.64
N GLU A 55 -2.33 -2.95 -8.79
CA GLU A 55 -3.28 -2.99 -9.90
C GLU A 55 -4.21 -1.77 -9.86
N LEU A 56 -4.65 -1.39 -8.65
CA LEU A 56 -5.45 -0.18 -8.46
C LEU A 56 -4.71 1.05 -8.97
N TYR A 57 -3.46 1.25 -8.56
CA TYR A 57 -2.73 2.45 -8.97
C TYR A 57 -2.24 2.40 -10.42
N ASP A 58 -2.08 1.24 -11.03
CA ASP A 58 -1.81 1.16 -12.47
C ASP A 58 -2.99 1.75 -13.28
N GLU A 59 -4.22 1.35 -12.98
CA GLU A 59 -5.42 1.92 -13.60
C GLU A 59 -5.64 3.38 -13.20
N PHE A 60 -5.54 3.69 -11.91
CA PHE A 60 -5.79 5.01 -11.36
C PHE A 60 -4.85 6.08 -11.94
N ASN A 61 -3.55 5.79 -12.01
CA ASN A 61 -2.56 6.73 -12.52
C ASN A 61 -2.79 7.08 -13.99
N ALA A 62 -3.18 6.10 -14.81
CA ALA A 62 -3.51 6.35 -16.20
C ALA A 62 -4.72 7.30 -16.34
N GLN A 63 -5.76 7.10 -15.52
CA GLN A 63 -6.95 7.94 -15.52
C GLN A 63 -6.67 9.33 -14.95
N PHE A 64 -5.93 9.43 -13.84
CA PHE A 64 -5.56 10.72 -13.27
C PHE A 64 -4.68 11.54 -14.18
N SER A 65 -3.66 10.94 -14.82
CA SER A 65 -2.78 11.65 -15.76
C SER A 65 -3.56 12.27 -16.91
N LYS A 66 -4.55 11.55 -17.44
CA LYS A 66 -5.44 12.05 -18.47
C LYS A 66 -6.30 13.21 -17.96
N TYR A 67 -6.97 13.01 -16.83
CA TYR A 67 -7.79 14.03 -16.18
C TYR A 67 -7.00 15.32 -15.91
N TRP A 68 -5.79 15.19 -15.34
CA TRP A 68 -4.96 16.32 -14.99
C TRP A 68 -4.53 17.11 -16.22
N LYS A 69 -4.12 16.41 -17.28
CA LYS A 69 -3.77 17.04 -18.57
C LYS A 69 -4.94 17.77 -19.22
N GLU A 70 -6.13 17.17 -19.20
CA GLU A 70 -7.34 17.79 -19.75
C GLU A 70 -7.75 19.04 -18.95
N LYS A 71 -7.59 19.01 -17.63
CA LYS A 71 -7.98 20.09 -16.72
C LYS A 71 -7.00 21.26 -16.73
N THR A 72 -5.70 20.99 -16.80
CA THR A 72 -4.65 22.01 -16.57
C THR A 72 -3.72 22.24 -17.76
N GLY A 73 -3.68 21.34 -18.71
CA GLY A 73 -2.69 21.31 -19.79
C GLY A 73 -1.34 20.72 -19.38
N GLN A 74 -1.11 20.46 -18.06
CA GLN A 74 0.14 19.93 -17.54
C GLN A 74 0.19 18.40 -17.67
N GLU A 75 1.31 17.87 -18.14
CA GLU A 75 1.58 16.42 -18.11
C GLU A 75 2.10 16.00 -16.75
N VAL A 76 1.53 14.91 -16.18
CA VAL A 76 2.02 14.29 -14.95
C VAL A 76 2.41 12.85 -15.19
N THR A 77 3.59 12.48 -14.71
CA THR A 77 4.05 11.08 -14.63
C THR A 77 4.06 10.65 -13.17
N ILE A 78 3.40 9.54 -12.85
CA ILE A 78 3.35 9.04 -11.48
C ILE A 78 4.26 7.80 -11.39
N GLN A 79 5.34 7.95 -10.64
CA GLN A 79 6.22 6.85 -10.26
C GLN A 79 5.63 6.12 -9.05
N GLN A 80 5.89 4.81 -8.95
CA GLN A 80 5.37 3.99 -7.87
C GLN A 80 6.47 3.20 -7.18
N SER A 81 6.35 3.07 -5.85
CA SER A 81 7.12 2.15 -5.05
C SER A 81 6.17 1.31 -4.22
N HIS A 82 6.19 -0.01 -4.37
CA HIS A 82 5.34 -0.93 -3.63
C HIS A 82 6.15 -1.86 -2.74
N GLY A 83 5.61 -2.18 -1.56
CA GLY A 83 6.24 -3.07 -0.59
C GLY A 83 5.40 -3.23 0.67
N GLY A 84 5.91 -3.94 1.66
CA GLY A 84 5.27 -3.98 2.98
C GLY A 84 5.15 -2.58 3.57
N SER A 85 3.98 -2.21 4.10
CA SER A 85 3.64 -0.85 4.52
C SER A 85 4.65 -0.23 5.49
N GLY A 86 5.00 -0.92 6.58
CA GLY A 86 6.01 -0.43 7.52
C GLY A 86 7.41 -0.27 6.90
N LYS A 87 7.75 -1.11 5.91
CA LYS A 87 9.01 -0.97 5.15
C LYS A 87 8.97 0.26 4.25
N GLN A 88 7.84 0.55 3.62
CA GLN A 88 7.64 1.73 2.77
C GLN A 88 7.66 3.01 3.60
N GLY A 89 6.97 3.07 4.74
CA GLY A 89 7.04 4.19 5.67
C GLY A 89 8.49 4.45 6.13
N ARG A 90 9.22 3.39 6.48
CA ARG A 90 10.63 3.50 6.86
C ARG A 90 11.50 4.07 5.73
N ALA A 91 11.29 3.66 4.48
CA ALA A 91 12.03 4.19 3.34
C ALA A 91 11.83 5.72 3.18
N VAL A 92 10.61 6.22 3.41
CA VAL A 92 10.34 7.67 3.40
C VAL A 92 11.05 8.37 4.56
N ILE A 93 11.00 7.81 5.77
CA ILE A 93 11.74 8.32 6.94
C ILE A 93 13.25 8.38 6.66
N ASP A 94 13.80 7.37 5.98
CA ASP A 94 15.23 7.28 5.64
C ASP A 94 15.62 8.18 4.48
N GLY A 95 14.67 8.82 3.79
CA GLY A 95 14.94 9.87 2.81
C GLY A 95 14.45 9.60 1.39
N LEU A 96 13.60 8.60 1.17
CA LEU A 96 12.91 8.44 -0.12
C LEU A 96 11.94 9.61 -0.29
N GLU A 97 12.16 10.43 -1.32
CA GLU A 97 11.41 11.67 -1.56
C GLU A 97 10.05 11.40 -2.21
N ALA A 98 9.14 10.75 -1.45
CA ALA A 98 7.77 10.53 -1.85
C ALA A 98 6.97 11.85 -1.87
N ASP A 99 6.15 12.07 -2.88
CA ASP A 99 5.18 13.17 -2.90
C ASP A 99 3.93 12.81 -2.08
N VAL A 100 3.50 11.55 -2.19
CA VAL A 100 2.39 11.01 -1.43
C VAL A 100 2.72 9.62 -0.90
N VAL A 101 2.10 9.26 0.21
CA VAL A 101 2.15 7.92 0.78
C VAL A 101 0.74 7.33 0.82
N THR A 102 0.63 6.04 0.50
CA THR A 102 -0.62 5.28 0.55
C THR A 102 -0.32 3.97 1.28
N LEU A 103 -0.47 3.99 2.61
CA LEU A 103 -0.01 2.91 3.47
C LEU A 103 -1.17 2.07 4.01
N ALA A 104 -0.86 0.89 4.55
CA ALA A 104 -1.90 -0.04 4.98
C ALA A 104 -2.60 0.39 6.27
N LEU A 105 -1.98 1.24 7.08
CA LEU A 105 -2.50 1.64 8.39
C LEU A 105 -1.99 3.01 8.83
N ALA A 106 -2.81 3.71 9.61
CA ALA A 106 -2.52 5.06 10.07
C ALA A 106 -1.23 5.15 10.87
N TYR A 107 -0.91 4.13 11.69
CA TYR A 107 0.34 4.12 12.45
C TYR A 107 1.58 4.29 11.58
N ASP A 108 1.63 3.65 10.42
CA ASP A 108 2.80 3.75 9.53
C ASP A 108 2.96 5.18 8.96
N ILE A 109 1.85 5.93 8.78
CA ILE A 109 1.89 7.35 8.38
C ILE A 109 2.22 8.23 9.59
N ASP A 110 1.69 7.92 10.79
CA ASP A 110 2.04 8.63 12.03
C ASP A 110 3.56 8.61 12.29
N GLU A 111 4.22 7.47 12.06
CA GLU A 111 5.67 7.33 12.17
C GLU A 111 6.41 8.24 11.16
N VAL A 112 5.88 8.39 9.93
CA VAL A 112 6.43 9.32 8.95
C VAL A 112 6.21 10.76 9.39
N ALA A 113 5.01 11.10 9.89
CA ALA A 113 4.66 12.43 10.39
C ALA A 113 5.53 12.85 11.58
N ALA A 114 5.73 11.93 12.53
CA ALA A 114 6.58 12.17 13.70
C ALA A 114 8.08 12.32 13.35
N SER A 115 8.47 12.00 12.11
CA SER A 115 9.88 12.01 11.69
C SER A 115 10.20 13.23 10.82
N ARG A 116 11.16 14.06 11.23
CA ARG A 116 11.74 15.14 10.42
C ARG A 116 10.76 16.20 9.90
N ASP A 117 9.61 16.37 10.52
CA ASP A 117 8.55 17.28 10.05
C ASP A 117 8.20 17.04 8.56
N LEU A 118 8.01 15.78 8.18
CA LEU A 118 7.73 15.40 6.79
C LEU A 118 6.29 15.70 6.40
N LEU A 119 5.33 15.43 7.31
CA LEU A 119 3.90 15.67 7.16
C LEU A 119 3.39 16.52 8.32
N ASN A 120 2.21 17.12 8.13
CA ASN A 120 1.46 17.71 9.23
C ASN A 120 0.99 16.63 10.21
N GLU A 121 0.94 16.95 11.50
CA GLU A 121 0.39 16.03 12.52
C GLU A 121 -1.10 15.75 12.29
N ASP A 122 -1.84 16.69 11.71
CA ASP A 122 -3.28 16.60 11.42
C ASP A 122 -3.58 15.95 10.06
N TRP A 123 -2.65 15.20 9.47
CA TRP A 123 -2.76 14.60 8.13
C TRP A 123 -4.06 13.80 7.92
N GLN A 124 -4.59 13.15 8.96
CA GLN A 124 -5.84 12.39 8.88
C GLN A 124 -7.08 13.25 8.60
N SER A 125 -7.03 14.52 8.96
CA SER A 125 -8.15 15.47 8.73
C SER A 125 -8.09 16.13 7.35
N GLU A 126 -7.07 15.87 6.56
CA GLU A 126 -6.86 16.53 5.26
C GLU A 126 -7.88 16.06 4.21
N PHE A 127 -8.27 14.78 4.28
CA PHE A 127 -9.27 14.20 3.37
C PHE A 127 -10.39 13.52 4.16
N GLU A 128 -11.50 13.25 3.48
CA GLU A 128 -12.66 12.57 4.06
C GLU A 128 -12.33 11.20 4.64
N SER A 129 -13.17 10.71 5.56
CA SER A 129 -13.04 9.38 6.17
C SER A 129 -11.66 9.12 6.80
N ASN A 130 -11.11 10.11 7.54
CA ASN A 130 -9.78 10.04 8.14
C ASN A 130 -8.68 9.74 7.10
N SER A 131 -8.78 10.38 5.92
CA SER A 131 -7.89 10.19 4.79
C SER A 131 -7.83 8.74 4.26
N SER A 132 -8.92 7.96 4.44
CA SER A 132 -9.04 6.58 3.93
C SER A 132 -10.07 6.51 2.80
N PRO A 133 -9.66 6.60 1.53
CA PRO A 133 -10.56 6.73 0.39
C PRO A 133 -11.37 5.47 0.07
N TYR A 134 -10.94 4.32 0.53
CA TYR A 134 -11.59 3.02 0.37
C TYR A 134 -11.30 2.13 1.58
N THR A 135 -11.98 0.99 1.65
CA THR A 135 -11.76 0.00 2.71
C THR A 135 -11.51 -1.38 2.13
N SER A 136 -11.11 -2.30 2.96
CA SER A 136 -10.99 -3.72 2.67
C SER A 136 -11.28 -4.52 3.93
N THR A 137 -11.15 -5.83 3.83
CA THR A 137 -11.24 -6.74 4.97
C THR A 137 -10.32 -7.94 4.77
N ILE A 138 -10.29 -8.85 5.74
CA ILE A 138 -9.48 -10.04 5.71
C ILE A 138 -10.37 -11.24 5.43
N VAL A 139 -9.94 -12.05 4.47
CA VAL A 139 -10.59 -13.31 4.06
C VAL A 139 -9.55 -14.42 3.99
N PHE A 140 -9.99 -15.65 3.72
CA PHE A 140 -9.10 -16.78 3.47
C PHE A 140 -9.17 -17.17 1.98
N LEU A 141 -8.01 -17.34 1.38
CA LEU A 141 -7.89 -17.99 0.08
C LEU A 141 -7.47 -19.43 0.31
N VAL A 142 -8.25 -20.38 -0.20
CA VAL A 142 -8.01 -21.82 -0.06
C VAL A 142 -7.92 -22.48 -1.43
N ARG A 143 -7.32 -23.69 -1.47
CA ARG A 143 -7.29 -24.51 -2.68
C ARG A 143 -8.69 -24.90 -3.12
N LYS A 144 -8.91 -25.06 -4.44
CA LYS A 144 -10.18 -25.45 -5.01
C LYS A 144 -10.79 -26.68 -4.35
N GLY A 145 -12.09 -26.63 -4.08
CA GLY A 145 -12.81 -27.67 -3.36
C GLY A 145 -12.53 -27.73 -1.86
N ASN A 146 -11.75 -26.78 -1.35
CA ASN A 146 -11.44 -26.63 0.08
C ASN A 146 -11.09 -27.99 0.77
N PRO A 147 -10.02 -28.67 0.34
CA PRO A 147 -9.75 -30.04 0.76
C PRO A 147 -9.49 -30.20 2.25
N LYS A 148 -9.16 -29.10 2.95
CA LYS A 148 -8.97 -29.07 4.40
C LYS A 148 -10.24 -28.70 5.18
N GLY A 149 -11.32 -28.33 4.47
CA GLY A 149 -12.60 -27.96 5.08
C GLY A 149 -12.52 -26.70 5.95
N ILE A 150 -11.70 -25.73 5.57
CA ILE A 150 -11.52 -24.45 6.26
C ILE A 150 -12.79 -23.61 6.12
N LYS A 151 -13.36 -23.18 7.25
CA LYS A 151 -14.59 -22.38 7.28
C LYS A 151 -14.44 -21.11 8.10
N ASP A 152 -13.59 -21.15 9.12
CA ASP A 152 -13.42 -20.04 10.06
C ASP A 152 -12.04 -20.07 10.71
N TRP A 153 -11.72 -19.08 11.51
CA TRP A 153 -10.47 -18.92 12.25
C TRP A 153 -10.06 -20.15 13.07
N ASP A 154 -11.05 -20.89 13.62
CA ASP A 154 -10.81 -22.10 14.39
C ASP A 154 -10.09 -23.19 13.59
N ASP A 155 -10.35 -23.25 12.29
CA ASP A 155 -9.76 -24.26 11.44
C ASP A 155 -8.28 -24.01 11.24
N LEU A 156 -7.84 -22.73 11.27
CA LEU A 156 -6.45 -22.34 11.11
C LEU A 156 -5.57 -22.76 12.30
N ALA A 157 -6.16 -22.92 13.49
CA ALA A 157 -5.47 -23.38 14.69
C ALA A 157 -5.33 -24.92 14.80
N LYS A 158 -5.99 -25.68 13.89
CA LYS A 158 -5.95 -27.14 13.91
C LYS A 158 -4.61 -27.68 13.42
N LYS A 159 -4.17 -28.78 14.01
CA LYS A 159 -2.96 -29.49 13.57
C LYS A 159 -3.09 -29.99 12.14
N GLY A 160 -2.05 -29.82 11.34
CA GLY A 160 -1.98 -30.31 9.95
C GLY A 160 -2.62 -29.35 8.94
N ILE A 161 -2.92 -28.14 9.36
CA ILE A 161 -3.20 -27.01 8.46
C ILE A 161 -1.91 -26.23 8.27
N SER A 162 -1.55 -25.92 7.03
CA SER A 162 -0.43 -25.05 6.68
C SER A 162 -0.95 -23.68 6.30
N VAL A 163 -0.61 -22.68 7.10
CA VAL A 163 -1.07 -21.30 6.97
C VAL A 163 0.03 -20.45 6.32
N ILE A 164 -0.36 -19.58 5.40
CA ILE A 164 0.49 -18.55 4.83
C ILE A 164 -0.06 -17.18 5.24
N THR A 165 0.81 -16.33 5.75
CA THR A 165 0.49 -14.93 6.11
C THR A 165 1.78 -14.12 6.15
N PRO A 166 1.76 -12.81 5.85
CA PRO A 166 2.95 -11.99 5.96
C PRO A 166 3.33 -11.70 7.42
N ASN A 167 4.53 -11.16 7.62
CA ASN A 167 5.09 -10.87 8.94
C ASN A 167 4.57 -9.53 9.48
N PRO A 168 3.91 -9.48 10.64
CA PRO A 168 3.42 -8.24 11.26
C PRO A 168 4.50 -7.20 11.60
N LYS A 169 5.76 -7.62 11.71
CA LYS A 169 6.89 -6.69 11.95
C LYS A 169 7.25 -5.85 10.71
N THR A 170 6.87 -6.28 9.52
CA THR A 170 7.24 -5.63 8.25
C THR A 170 6.05 -5.26 7.37
N SER A 171 4.93 -5.94 7.53
CA SER A 171 3.72 -5.79 6.73
C SER A 171 2.57 -5.22 7.55
N GLY A 172 2.05 -4.07 7.12
CA GLY A 172 0.82 -3.52 7.69
C GLY A 172 -0.39 -4.43 7.42
N GLY A 173 -0.43 -5.08 6.25
CA GLY A 173 -1.46 -6.09 5.94
C GLY A 173 -1.48 -7.23 6.95
N ALA A 174 -0.32 -7.70 7.38
CA ALA A 174 -0.21 -8.74 8.40
C ALA A 174 -0.72 -8.31 9.78
N ARG A 175 -0.62 -7.01 10.11
CA ARG A 175 -1.18 -6.50 11.38
C ARG A 175 -2.70 -6.56 11.35
N TRP A 176 -3.33 -6.25 10.24
CA TRP A 176 -4.77 -6.44 10.07
C TRP A 176 -5.17 -7.91 10.16
N ASN A 177 -4.42 -8.83 9.51
CA ASN A 177 -4.65 -10.28 9.61
C ASN A 177 -4.61 -10.77 11.06
N TYR A 178 -3.59 -10.34 11.81
CA TYR A 178 -3.42 -10.69 13.22
C TYR A 178 -4.56 -10.14 14.08
N LEU A 179 -4.92 -8.87 13.91
CA LEU A 179 -5.98 -8.24 14.71
C LEU A 179 -7.36 -8.83 14.41
N ALA A 180 -7.64 -9.24 13.17
CA ALA A 180 -8.86 -9.97 12.83
C ALA A 180 -8.95 -11.30 13.57
N ALA A 181 -7.87 -12.09 13.56
CA ALA A 181 -7.78 -13.35 14.31
C ALA A 181 -7.91 -13.13 15.84
N TRP A 182 -7.30 -12.06 16.33
CA TRP A 182 -7.38 -11.68 17.75
C TRP A 182 -8.80 -11.33 18.16
N ALA A 183 -9.50 -10.48 17.39
CA ALA A 183 -10.89 -10.10 17.68
C ALA A 183 -11.83 -11.31 17.71
N TYR A 184 -11.66 -12.24 16.76
CA TYR A 184 -12.40 -13.49 16.78
C TYR A 184 -12.15 -14.30 18.06
N ALA A 185 -10.89 -14.48 18.43
CA ALA A 185 -10.51 -15.21 19.63
C ALA A 185 -11.02 -14.52 20.90
N ASP A 186 -10.95 -13.19 20.97
CA ASP A 186 -11.42 -12.42 22.12
C ASP A 186 -12.91 -12.64 22.36
N ARG A 187 -13.73 -12.55 21.32
CA ARG A 187 -15.17 -12.85 21.40
C ARG A 187 -15.43 -14.30 21.78
N LYS A 188 -14.72 -15.23 21.15
CA LYS A 188 -14.86 -16.66 21.41
C LYS A 188 -14.57 -17.02 22.86
N PHE A 189 -13.56 -16.43 23.46
CA PHE A 189 -13.11 -16.73 24.82
C PHE A 189 -13.58 -15.72 25.85
N ASN A 190 -14.51 -14.81 25.48
CA ASN A 190 -15.09 -13.79 26.35
C ASN A 190 -14.02 -12.95 27.08
N GLY A 191 -12.98 -12.51 26.36
CA GLY A 191 -11.91 -11.66 26.89
C GLY A 191 -10.87 -12.40 27.77
N ASP A 192 -10.84 -13.74 27.77
CA ASP A 192 -9.80 -14.51 28.45
C ASP A 192 -8.47 -14.40 27.69
N GLU A 193 -7.66 -13.42 28.05
CA GLU A 193 -6.40 -13.08 27.36
C GLU A 193 -5.46 -14.30 27.20
N ALA A 194 -5.38 -15.17 28.22
CA ALA A 194 -4.50 -16.34 28.13
C ALA A 194 -4.96 -17.31 27.04
N LYS A 195 -6.27 -17.51 26.90
CA LYS A 195 -6.83 -18.35 25.83
C LYS A 195 -6.73 -17.69 24.47
N VAL A 196 -6.92 -16.36 24.39
CA VAL A 196 -6.73 -15.59 23.16
C VAL A 196 -5.30 -15.74 22.68
N LYS A 197 -4.31 -15.46 23.52
CA LYS A 197 -2.88 -15.62 23.20
C LYS A 197 -2.55 -17.06 22.75
N GLN A 198 -3.09 -18.05 23.44
CA GLN A 198 -2.86 -19.45 23.08
C GLN A 198 -3.45 -19.78 21.70
N PHE A 199 -4.65 -19.30 21.40
CA PHE A 199 -5.30 -19.49 20.10
C PHE A 199 -4.49 -18.88 18.95
N ILE A 200 -4.03 -17.63 19.10
CA ILE A 200 -3.17 -16.98 18.12
C ILE A 200 -1.83 -17.73 17.98
N LYS A 201 -1.24 -18.15 19.08
CA LYS A 201 -0.04 -18.99 19.07
C LYS A 201 -0.24 -20.29 18.29
N ASP A 202 -1.41 -20.91 18.39
CA ASP A 202 -1.71 -22.15 17.67
C ASP A 202 -1.90 -21.90 16.15
N ILE A 203 -2.47 -20.76 15.74
CA ILE A 203 -2.46 -20.34 14.33
C ILE A 203 -1.03 -20.12 13.84
N TYR A 204 -0.21 -19.33 14.57
CA TYR A 204 1.15 -19.01 14.14
C TYR A 204 2.13 -20.20 14.17
N LYS A 205 1.85 -21.24 14.96
CA LYS A 205 2.57 -22.53 14.87
C LYS A 205 2.33 -23.26 13.53
N ASN A 206 1.20 -23.00 12.91
CA ASN A 206 0.82 -23.55 11.62
C ASN A 206 1.31 -22.69 10.44
N VAL A 207 1.90 -21.51 10.73
CA VAL A 207 2.44 -20.65 9.68
C VAL A 207 3.75 -21.24 9.16
N GLU A 208 3.73 -21.60 7.88
CA GLU A 208 4.86 -22.22 7.22
C GLU A 208 5.86 -21.19 6.68
N VAL A 209 5.36 -20.07 6.15
CA VAL A 209 6.16 -18.95 5.63
C VAL A 209 5.60 -17.63 6.13
N LEU A 210 6.49 -16.78 6.66
CA LEU A 210 6.23 -15.38 6.98
C LEU A 210 6.94 -14.48 5.96
N ASP A 211 6.24 -14.10 4.90
CA ASP A 211 6.77 -13.19 3.89
C ASP A 211 6.85 -11.75 4.40
N SER A 212 7.68 -10.93 3.76
CA SER A 212 7.90 -9.53 4.19
C SER A 212 6.72 -8.59 3.88
N GLY A 213 5.79 -9.00 3.02
CA GLY A 213 4.62 -8.23 2.59
C GLY A 213 3.50 -9.13 2.05
N ALA A 214 2.32 -8.56 1.87
CA ALA A 214 1.12 -9.30 1.45
C ALA A 214 1.31 -9.97 0.08
N ARG A 215 1.83 -9.26 -0.93
CA ARG A 215 2.09 -9.83 -2.25
C ARG A 215 3.09 -11.01 -2.20
N GLY A 216 4.08 -10.96 -1.31
CA GLY A 216 4.99 -12.09 -1.09
C GLY A 216 4.25 -13.34 -0.65
N SER A 217 3.30 -13.20 0.29
CA SER A 217 2.47 -14.31 0.77
C SER A 217 1.52 -14.82 -0.31
N THR A 218 0.93 -13.93 -1.12
CA THR A 218 0.13 -14.33 -2.29
C THR A 218 0.98 -15.15 -3.26
N THR A 219 2.18 -14.67 -3.63
CA THR A 219 3.11 -15.42 -4.50
C THR A 219 3.51 -16.77 -3.89
N THR A 220 3.79 -16.83 -2.58
CA THR A 220 4.12 -18.08 -1.89
C THR A 220 2.98 -19.09 -1.96
N PHE A 221 1.75 -18.63 -1.71
CA PHE A 221 0.58 -19.49 -1.75
C PHE A 221 0.18 -19.87 -3.19
N VAL A 222 0.07 -18.89 -4.08
CA VAL A 222 -0.49 -19.05 -5.42
C VAL A 222 0.51 -19.65 -6.39
N GLU A 223 1.71 -19.06 -6.53
CA GLU A 223 2.68 -19.45 -7.56
C GLU A 223 3.61 -20.60 -7.11
N ARG A 224 3.97 -20.62 -5.81
CA ARG A 224 4.84 -21.67 -5.26
C ARG A 224 4.08 -22.86 -4.72
N GLU A 225 2.75 -22.77 -4.68
CA GLU A 225 1.83 -23.81 -4.22
C GLU A 225 2.07 -24.28 -2.77
N ILE A 226 2.61 -23.38 -1.91
CA ILE A 226 2.89 -23.67 -0.50
C ILE A 226 1.67 -23.27 0.35
N GLY A 227 1.32 -24.09 1.32
CA GLY A 227 0.23 -23.85 2.26
C GLY A 227 -1.15 -24.35 1.82
N ASP A 228 -2.00 -24.55 2.81
CA ASP A 228 -3.40 -24.96 2.64
C ASP A 228 -4.35 -23.75 2.60
N VAL A 229 -3.98 -22.67 3.28
CA VAL A 229 -4.75 -21.44 3.40
C VAL A 229 -3.84 -20.22 3.46
N LEU A 230 -4.21 -19.17 2.72
CA LEU A 230 -3.64 -17.83 2.83
C LEU A 230 -4.61 -16.93 3.58
N ILE A 231 -4.15 -16.30 4.65
CA ILE A 231 -4.87 -15.18 5.28
C ILE A 231 -4.57 -13.95 4.43
N ALA A 232 -5.55 -13.48 3.68
CA ALA A 232 -5.39 -12.47 2.63
C ALA A 232 -6.27 -11.24 2.85
N TRP A 233 -5.84 -10.14 2.27
CA TRP A 233 -6.75 -9.03 1.99
C TRP A 233 -7.75 -9.45 0.92
N GLU A 234 -8.99 -8.97 1.05
CA GLU A 234 -10.08 -9.32 0.15
C GLU A 234 -9.73 -9.06 -1.32
N ASN A 235 -9.13 -7.91 -1.64
CA ASN A 235 -8.71 -7.58 -3.00
C ASN A 235 -7.64 -8.53 -3.55
N GLU A 236 -6.64 -8.94 -2.76
CA GLU A 236 -5.60 -9.90 -3.17
C GLU A 236 -6.21 -11.28 -3.48
N ALA A 237 -7.19 -11.71 -2.69
CA ALA A 237 -7.88 -12.95 -2.91
C ALA A 237 -8.68 -12.94 -4.23
N TYR A 238 -9.43 -11.88 -4.50
CA TYR A 238 -10.15 -11.72 -5.76
C TYR A 238 -9.25 -11.57 -6.98
N LEU A 239 -8.14 -10.84 -6.86
CA LEU A 239 -7.15 -10.72 -7.94
C LEU A 239 -6.56 -12.08 -8.29
N SER A 240 -6.25 -12.91 -7.27
CA SER A 240 -5.75 -14.27 -7.48
C SER A 240 -6.74 -15.14 -8.26
N LEU A 241 -8.04 -15.05 -7.96
CA LEU A 241 -9.09 -15.76 -8.71
C LEU A 241 -9.18 -15.28 -10.17
N ASN A 242 -9.07 -13.96 -10.40
CA ASN A 242 -9.16 -13.40 -11.73
C ASN A 242 -7.96 -13.78 -12.62
N GLU A 243 -6.76 -13.78 -12.07
CA GLU A 243 -5.52 -14.05 -12.82
C GLU A 243 -5.37 -15.53 -13.18
N LEU A 244 -5.78 -16.43 -12.28
CA LEU A 244 -5.53 -17.88 -12.42
C LEU A 244 -6.82 -18.69 -12.72
N GLY A 245 -7.98 -18.05 -12.60
CA GLY A 245 -9.28 -18.69 -12.80
C GLY A 245 -9.86 -19.31 -11.54
N ASP A 246 -11.20 -19.43 -11.54
CA ASP A 246 -11.98 -19.98 -10.43
C ASP A 246 -11.75 -21.49 -10.21
N ASP A 247 -10.92 -22.12 -11.05
CA ASP A 247 -10.66 -23.56 -11.00
C ASP A 247 -9.51 -23.92 -10.03
N GLU A 248 -8.73 -22.94 -9.55
CA GLU A 248 -7.55 -23.20 -8.71
C GLU A 248 -7.80 -22.88 -7.22
N PHE A 249 -8.64 -21.90 -6.91
CA PHE A 249 -8.84 -21.39 -5.56
C PHE A 249 -10.31 -21.10 -5.25
N GLU A 250 -10.59 -20.94 -3.96
CA GLU A 250 -11.87 -20.47 -3.41
C GLU A 250 -11.61 -19.46 -2.30
N ILE A 251 -12.48 -18.43 -2.21
CA ILE A 251 -12.49 -17.51 -1.09
C ILE A 251 -13.41 -18.05 -0.01
N VAL A 252 -12.94 -18.07 1.22
CA VAL A 252 -13.73 -18.37 2.41
C VAL A 252 -13.80 -17.11 3.26
N THR A 253 -15.00 -16.61 3.46
CA THR A 253 -15.27 -15.46 4.31
C THR A 253 -15.46 -15.93 5.75
N PRO A 254 -14.62 -15.47 6.71
CA PRO A 254 -14.76 -15.86 8.11
C PRO A 254 -16.00 -15.24 8.75
N SER A 255 -16.46 -15.81 9.85
CA SER A 255 -17.64 -15.30 10.59
C SER A 255 -17.43 -13.89 11.18
N LEU A 256 -16.21 -13.52 11.45
CA LEU A 256 -15.77 -12.21 11.93
C LEU A 256 -14.49 -11.79 11.24
N SER A 257 -14.42 -10.53 10.84
CA SER A 257 -13.19 -9.95 10.30
C SER A 257 -12.99 -8.52 10.83
N ILE A 258 -12.11 -7.75 10.21
CA ILE A 258 -11.78 -6.39 10.60
C ILE A 258 -11.97 -5.43 9.44
N LEU A 259 -12.49 -4.23 9.72
CA LEU A 259 -12.56 -3.15 8.76
C LEU A 259 -11.16 -2.56 8.57
N ALA A 260 -10.53 -2.90 7.46
CA ALA A 260 -9.23 -2.34 7.10
C ALA A 260 -9.44 -1.00 6.38
N GLU A 261 -8.85 0.06 6.92
CA GLU A 261 -8.96 1.43 6.44
C GLU A 261 -7.57 1.96 6.05
N PRO A 262 -7.07 1.63 4.85
CA PRO A 262 -5.77 2.09 4.40
C PRO A 262 -5.79 3.58 4.07
N PRO A 263 -4.99 4.40 4.77
CA PRO A 263 -4.98 5.84 4.57
C PRO A 263 -3.99 6.31 3.52
N VAL A 264 -4.20 7.56 3.08
CA VAL A 264 -3.33 8.30 2.18
C VAL A 264 -2.90 9.62 2.83
N ALA A 265 -1.71 10.11 2.49
CA ALA A 265 -1.26 11.43 2.96
C ALA A 265 -0.29 12.09 1.97
N ILE A 266 -0.25 13.43 1.99
CA ILE A 266 0.73 14.23 1.28
C ILE A 266 2.00 14.32 2.14
N VAL A 267 3.17 14.17 1.53
CA VAL A 267 4.44 14.42 2.20
C VAL A 267 4.82 15.90 2.03
N ASP A 268 4.24 16.75 2.89
CA ASP A 268 4.26 18.23 2.78
C ASP A 268 5.63 18.82 2.48
N LYS A 269 6.64 18.37 3.20
CA LYS A 269 8.00 18.84 3.03
C LYS A 269 8.56 18.56 1.64
N ILE A 270 8.22 17.42 1.08
CA ILE A 270 8.71 16.98 -0.22
C ILE A 270 7.96 17.68 -1.35
N VAL A 271 6.63 17.75 -1.29
CA VAL A 271 5.85 18.43 -2.32
C VAL A 271 6.16 19.94 -2.36
N LYS A 272 6.45 20.55 -1.20
CA LYS A 272 6.92 21.93 -1.11
C LYS A 272 8.29 22.11 -1.77
N LYS A 273 9.23 21.20 -1.50
CA LYS A 273 10.56 21.19 -2.09
C LYS A 273 10.52 21.03 -3.61
N LYS A 274 9.66 20.12 -4.10
CA LYS A 274 9.55 19.76 -5.51
C LYS A 274 8.61 20.69 -6.31
N GLY A 275 7.78 21.49 -5.62
CA GLY A 275 6.75 22.31 -6.26
C GLY A 275 5.55 21.50 -6.79
N THR A 276 5.28 20.35 -6.21
CA THR A 276 4.25 19.37 -6.64
C THR A 276 3.00 19.39 -5.78
N ALA A 277 2.87 20.33 -4.83
CA ALA A 277 1.79 20.32 -3.83
C ALA A 277 0.38 20.32 -4.45
N GLU A 278 0.14 21.13 -5.49
CA GLU A 278 -1.17 21.22 -6.13
C GLU A 278 -1.57 19.91 -6.81
N VAL A 279 -0.66 19.33 -7.60
CA VAL A 279 -0.93 18.08 -8.31
C VAL A 279 -1.00 16.89 -7.36
N ALA A 280 -0.20 16.86 -6.28
CA ALA A 280 -0.25 15.81 -5.25
C ALA A 280 -1.59 15.83 -4.51
N LYS A 281 -2.08 17.02 -4.14
CA LYS A 281 -3.40 17.19 -3.53
C LYS A 281 -4.51 16.73 -4.47
N ALA A 282 -4.50 17.19 -5.72
CA ALA A 282 -5.49 16.79 -6.72
C ALA A 282 -5.45 15.28 -6.98
N TYR A 283 -4.28 14.64 -6.92
CA TYR A 283 -4.10 13.20 -7.08
C TYR A 283 -4.82 12.43 -5.96
N LEU A 284 -4.66 12.83 -4.71
CA LEU A 284 -5.35 12.17 -3.60
C LEU A 284 -6.85 12.50 -3.56
N GLU A 285 -7.25 13.75 -3.88
CA GLU A 285 -8.67 14.12 -4.00
C GLU A 285 -9.39 13.31 -5.08
N TYR A 286 -8.69 12.95 -6.17
CA TYR A 286 -9.27 12.16 -7.26
C TYR A 286 -9.70 10.76 -6.84
N LEU A 287 -9.09 10.19 -5.77
CA LEU A 287 -9.51 8.92 -5.17
C LEU A 287 -10.95 8.96 -4.63
N TYR A 288 -11.42 10.14 -4.19
CA TYR A 288 -12.77 10.35 -3.65
C TYR A 288 -13.82 10.71 -4.70
N THR A 289 -13.41 10.91 -5.96
CA THR A 289 -14.37 11.12 -7.07
C THR A 289 -15.07 9.82 -7.44
N GLU A 290 -16.25 9.91 -8.08
CA GLU A 290 -16.96 8.71 -8.57
C GLU A 290 -16.03 7.81 -9.42
N VAL A 291 -15.19 8.41 -10.26
CA VAL A 291 -14.22 7.66 -11.09
C VAL A 291 -13.19 6.93 -10.23
N GLY A 292 -12.59 7.62 -9.25
CA GLY A 292 -11.63 7.02 -8.32
C GLY A 292 -12.26 5.88 -7.51
N GLN A 293 -13.49 6.07 -7.05
CA GLN A 293 -14.25 5.07 -6.31
C GLN A 293 -14.62 3.84 -7.19
N GLU A 294 -14.97 4.07 -8.46
CA GLU A 294 -15.20 2.96 -9.40
C GLU A 294 -13.93 2.17 -9.70
N ILE A 295 -12.78 2.84 -9.81
CA ILE A 295 -11.49 2.16 -9.97
C ILE A 295 -11.18 1.33 -8.72
N ALA A 296 -11.40 1.86 -7.52
CA ALA A 296 -11.24 1.11 -6.27
C ALA A 296 -12.11 -0.15 -6.28
N ALA A 297 -13.41 -0.03 -6.61
CA ALA A 297 -14.36 -1.15 -6.64
C ALA A 297 -14.02 -2.21 -7.71
N LYS A 298 -13.53 -1.80 -8.88
CA LYS A 298 -13.06 -2.72 -9.93
C LYS A 298 -11.86 -3.54 -9.47
N ASN A 299 -10.99 -2.94 -8.67
CA ASN A 299 -9.82 -3.56 -8.07
C ASN A 299 -10.11 -4.18 -6.69
N TYR A 300 -11.39 -4.47 -6.42
CA TYR A 300 -11.88 -5.18 -5.24
C TYR A 300 -11.62 -4.49 -3.89
N TYR A 301 -11.42 -3.18 -3.89
CA TYR A 301 -11.53 -2.36 -2.68
C TYR A 301 -12.97 -1.90 -2.51
N ARG A 302 -13.45 -1.89 -1.27
CA ARG A 302 -14.80 -1.43 -0.93
C ARG A 302 -14.85 0.09 -0.98
N PRO A 303 -15.58 0.69 -1.95
CA PRO A 303 -15.63 2.15 -2.08
C PRO A 303 -16.40 2.79 -0.92
N ARG A 304 -16.06 4.04 -0.60
CA ARG A 304 -16.80 4.87 0.38
C ARG A 304 -18.07 5.47 -0.22
N ASP A 305 -18.11 5.71 -1.51
CA ASP A 305 -19.29 6.22 -2.20
C ASP A 305 -20.38 5.14 -2.24
N GLU A 306 -21.50 5.42 -1.59
CA GLU A 306 -22.64 4.48 -1.45
C GLU A 306 -23.25 4.10 -2.81
N LYS A 307 -23.25 5.04 -3.79
CA LYS A 307 -23.80 4.77 -5.13
C LYS A 307 -22.91 3.81 -5.90
N VAL A 308 -21.59 4.01 -5.79
CA VAL A 308 -20.62 3.09 -6.37
C VAL A 308 -20.68 1.75 -5.66
N LEU A 309 -20.70 1.72 -4.33
CA LEU A 309 -20.83 0.48 -3.56
C LEU A 309 -22.07 -0.33 -3.98
N ALA A 310 -23.20 0.35 -4.17
CA ALA A 310 -24.45 -0.31 -4.62
C ALA A 310 -24.32 -0.95 -6.01
N LYS A 311 -23.51 -0.39 -6.93
CA LYS A 311 -23.23 -1.00 -8.25
C LYS A 311 -22.44 -2.32 -8.14
N TYR A 312 -21.63 -2.45 -7.08
CA TYR A 312 -20.73 -3.59 -6.87
C TYR A 312 -21.13 -4.50 -5.71
N LYS A 313 -22.36 -4.37 -5.19
CA LYS A 313 -22.87 -5.12 -4.02
C LYS A 313 -22.73 -6.65 -4.15
N ASP A 314 -22.82 -7.17 -5.35
CA ASP A 314 -22.71 -8.61 -5.61
C ASP A 314 -21.26 -9.14 -5.55
N LYS A 315 -20.27 -8.22 -5.45
CA LYS A 315 -18.84 -8.55 -5.31
C LYS A 315 -18.37 -8.59 -3.85
N PHE A 316 -19.09 -7.90 -2.95
CA PHE A 316 -18.67 -7.75 -1.57
C PHE A 316 -19.67 -8.41 -0.64
N GLU A 317 -19.25 -9.50 -0.01
CA GLU A 317 -20.08 -10.15 0.99
C GLU A 317 -20.27 -9.26 2.22
N GLU A 318 -21.48 -9.31 2.80
CA GLU A 318 -21.71 -8.70 4.11
C GLU A 318 -21.12 -9.61 5.18
N LEU A 319 -20.29 -9.04 6.05
CA LEU A 319 -19.68 -9.78 7.16
C LEU A 319 -19.61 -8.90 8.40
N GLU A 320 -19.52 -9.54 9.55
CA GLU A 320 -19.32 -8.83 10.81
C GLU A 320 -17.88 -8.31 10.89
N LEU A 321 -17.74 -6.99 11.05
CA LEU A 321 -16.45 -6.31 11.09
C LEU A 321 -16.25 -5.60 12.43
N VAL A 322 -15.13 -5.87 13.08
CA VAL A 322 -14.61 -5.02 14.14
C VAL A 322 -13.83 -3.86 13.53
N THR A 323 -13.63 -2.81 14.31
CA THR A 323 -12.79 -1.67 13.91
C THR A 323 -11.53 -1.62 14.76
N ILE A 324 -10.55 -0.81 14.33
CA ILE A 324 -9.32 -0.59 15.11
C ILE A 324 -9.61 0.04 16.48
N ASP A 325 -10.77 0.70 16.64
CA ASP A 325 -11.17 1.32 17.92
C ASP A 325 -11.39 0.30 19.03
N GLU A 326 -11.79 -0.94 18.68
CA GLU A 326 -11.90 -2.03 19.66
C GLU A 326 -10.54 -2.39 20.29
N PHE A 327 -9.45 -2.03 19.64
CA PHE A 327 -8.07 -2.19 20.14
C PHE A 327 -7.49 -0.90 20.76
N GLY A 328 -8.34 0.13 20.97
CA GLY A 328 -7.91 1.44 21.46
C GLY A 328 -7.19 2.31 20.44
N GLY A 329 -7.40 2.04 19.14
CA GLY A 329 -6.74 2.71 18.03
C GLY A 329 -5.34 2.17 17.73
N TRP A 330 -4.76 2.64 16.62
CA TRP A 330 -3.48 2.11 16.13
C TRP A 330 -2.31 2.29 17.10
N GLN A 331 -2.24 3.41 17.83
CA GLN A 331 -1.13 3.66 18.77
C GLN A 331 -1.13 2.61 19.91
N VAL A 332 -2.32 2.26 20.44
CA VAL A 332 -2.45 1.25 21.49
C VAL A 332 -2.21 -0.15 20.92
N ALA A 333 -2.82 -0.48 19.78
CA ALA A 333 -2.65 -1.77 19.12
C ALA A 333 -1.18 -2.04 18.78
N GLN A 334 -0.46 -1.07 18.23
CA GLN A 334 0.96 -1.17 17.93
C GLN A 334 1.79 -1.43 19.18
N LYS A 335 1.59 -0.62 20.21
CA LYS A 335 2.33 -0.74 21.48
C LYS A 335 2.11 -2.09 22.14
N THR A 336 0.86 -2.58 22.14
CA THR A 336 0.48 -3.82 22.82
C THR A 336 0.97 -5.05 22.05
N HIS A 337 0.76 -5.05 20.73
CA HIS A 337 0.92 -6.28 19.95
C HIS A 337 2.21 -6.34 19.14
N PHE A 338 2.69 -5.21 18.58
CA PHE A 338 3.69 -5.25 17.51
C PHE A 338 5.02 -4.58 17.81
N ASN A 339 5.12 -3.76 18.85
CA ASN A 339 6.41 -3.23 19.30
C ASN A 339 7.33 -4.36 19.76
N ASP A 340 8.62 -4.09 19.86
CA ASP A 340 9.58 -5.05 20.40
C ASP A 340 9.21 -5.43 21.83
N GLY A 341 9.12 -6.74 22.06
CA GLY A 341 8.62 -7.29 23.32
C GLY A 341 7.08 -7.25 23.47
N GLY A 342 6.34 -6.88 22.43
CA GLY A 342 4.89 -6.96 22.42
C GLY A 342 4.36 -8.39 22.32
N VAL A 343 3.04 -8.52 22.35
CA VAL A 343 2.37 -9.85 22.40
C VAL A 343 2.74 -10.74 21.21
N PHE A 344 2.96 -10.17 20.03
CA PHE A 344 3.39 -10.96 18.88
C PHE A 344 4.75 -11.63 19.10
N ASP A 345 5.72 -10.94 19.72
CA ASP A 345 7.02 -11.51 20.03
C ASP A 345 6.93 -12.63 21.09
N GLU A 346 5.99 -12.52 22.06
CA GLU A 346 5.72 -13.58 23.04
C GLU A 346 5.12 -14.84 22.39
N ILE A 347 4.28 -14.66 21.38
CA ILE A 347 3.56 -15.76 20.70
C ILE A 347 4.46 -16.49 19.72
N TYR A 348 5.28 -15.77 18.98
CA TYR A 348 6.08 -16.27 17.85
C TYR A 348 7.52 -16.63 18.25
N GLN A 349 7.74 -17.05 19.45
CA GLN A 349 9.05 -17.55 19.94
C GLN A 349 9.31 -18.99 19.53
#